data_3fc1f036a6ee7729ad42da965c098d0a
#
_entry.id   3fc1f036a6ee7729ad42da965c098d0a
#
_cell.length_a   1.000
_cell.length_b   1.000
_cell.length_c   1.000
_cell.angle_alpha   90.00
_cell.angle_beta   90.00
_cell.angle_gamma   90.00
#
_symmetry.space_group_name_H-M   'P 1'
#
loop_
_entity.id
_entity.type
_entity.pdbx_description
1 polymer ?
#
loop_
_entity_poly.entity_id
_entity_poly.type
_entity_poly.pdbx_seq_one_letter_code
_entity_poly.pdbx_strand_id
1 'polypeptide(L)'
;MPRWGGNTVLKIKNYVRVQSLEEAYDLCQKKNNVVLGGMLWLKMQRRSIGTAIDLSDLGLDQIEEDADFYRLGAMVSLRTMERHHGLNELTQGAMEESLRHIVGVQFRNLATVGGSLWGRFGFSDVLTLLLALDTQVELYHAGRMSLEAFTHLPRQQHDILTHVLIPKGAR
;
A
#
# COMPACT_ATOMS: atom_id res chain seq x y z
N MET A 1 -38.80 21.58 6.30
CA MET A 1 -38.14 20.33 6.61
C MET A 1 -36.78 20.34 5.93
N PRO A 2 -35.64 20.26 6.63
CA PRO A 2 -34.35 20.20 5.99
C PRO A 2 -34.25 18.86 5.27
N ARG A 3 -34.05 18.90 3.96
CA ARG A 3 -33.64 17.70 3.18
C ARG A 3 -32.28 17.28 3.72
N TRP A 4 -32.22 16.18 4.42
CA TRP A 4 -30.98 15.49 4.71
C TRP A 4 -30.37 15.12 3.37
N GLY A 5 -29.32 15.85 2.98
CA GLY A 5 -28.60 15.61 1.74
C GLY A 5 -28.18 14.16 1.68
N GLY A 6 -28.51 13.49 0.60
CA GLY A 6 -28.27 12.06 0.43
C GLY A 6 -26.84 11.71 0.80
N ASN A 7 -26.67 10.79 1.75
CA ASN A 7 -25.38 10.20 2.12
C ASN A 7 -24.74 9.60 0.87
N THR A 8 -23.83 10.35 0.26
CA THR A 8 -23.03 9.81 -0.83
C THR A 8 -22.02 8.86 -0.21
N VAL A 9 -22.36 7.59 -0.15
CA VAL A 9 -21.42 6.51 0.18
C VAL A 9 -20.46 6.27 -0.99
N LEU A 10 -19.36 5.59 -0.74
CA LEU A 10 -18.50 5.11 -1.81
C LEU A 10 -19.33 4.25 -2.77
N LYS A 11 -19.28 4.56 -4.07
CA LYS A 11 -19.93 3.79 -5.12
C LYS A 11 -18.87 3.22 -6.06
N ILE A 12 -18.87 1.92 -6.24
CA ILE A 12 -18.01 1.21 -7.19
C ILE A 12 -18.92 0.72 -8.31
N LYS A 13 -18.63 1.14 -9.56
CA LYS A 13 -19.43 0.73 -10.72
C LYS A 13 -19.03 -0.65 -11.24
N ASN A 14 -17.71 -0.89 -11.29
CA ASN A 14 -17.14 -2.16 -11.76
C ASN A 14 -16.05 -2.61 -10.80
N TYR A 15 -15.85 -3.93 -10.73
CA TYR A 15 -14.78 -4.57 -9.98
C TYR A 15 -14.07 -5.57 -10.88
N VAL A 16 -12.75 -5.52 -10.92
CA VAL A 16 -11.92 -6.42 -11.73
C VAL A 16 -10.78 -6.96 -10.89
N ARG A 17 -10.67 -8.28 -10.80
CA ARG A 17 -9.48 -8.97 -10.32
C ARG A 17 -8.59 -9.22 -11.52
N VAL A 18 -7.50 -8.50 -11.59
CA VAL A 18 -6.59 -8.54 -12.73
C VAL A 18 -5.70 -9.78 -12.68
N GLN A 19 -5.31 -10.25 -13.86
CA GLN A 19 -4.44 -11.42 -14.01
C GLN A 19 -2.99 -11.05 -14.32
N SER A 20 -2.72 -9.76 -14.56
CA SER A 20 -1.37 -9.26 -14.81
C SER A 20 -1.19 -7.81 -14.35
N LEU A 21 0.08 -7.42 -14.13
CA LEU A 21 0.42 -6.01 -13.84
C LEU A 21 0.16 -5.10 -15.03
N GLU A 22 0.30 -5.61 -16.26
CA GLU A 22 -0.01 -4.88 -17.49
C GLU A 22 -1.50 -4.51 -17.54
N GLU A 23 -2.39 -5.47 -17.30
CA GLU A 23 -3.83 -5.22 -17.22
C GLU A 23 -4.17 -4.20 -16.12
N ALA A 24 -3.55 -4.33 -14.93
CA ALA A 24 -3.74 -3.40 -13.84
C ALA A 24 -3.31 -1.97 -14.23
N TYR A 25 -2.15 -1.86 -14.89
CA TYR A 25 -1.61 -0.59 -15.35
C TYR A 25 -2.52 0.07 -16.39
N ASP A 26 -2.95 -0.66 -17.40
CA ASP A 26 -3.86 -0.14 -18.42
C ASP A 26 -5.19 0.35 -17.85
N LEU A 27 -5.73 -0.39 -16.89
CA LEU A 27 -6.94 0.01 -16.20
C LEU A 27 -6.73 1.26 -15.33
N CYS A 28 -5.58 1.39 -14.67
CA CYS A 28 -5.32 2.52 -13.78
C CYS A 28 -5.08 3.85 -14.53
N GLN A 29 -4.82 3.83 -15.84
CA GLN A 29 -4.73 5.05 -16.67
C GLN A 29 -6.04 5.81 -16.74
N LYS A 30 -7.18 5.16 -16.50
CA LYS A 30 -8.49 5.82 -16.50
C LYS A 30 -8.72 6.57 -15.21
N LYS A 31 -8.97 7.88 -15.29
CA LYS A 31 -9.04 8.83 -14.15
C LYS A 31 -9.90 8.39 -12.96
N ASN A 32 -10.98 7.65 -13.19
CA ASN A 32 -11.92 7.24 -12.14
C ASN A 32 -11.69 5.81 -11.64
N ASN A 33 -10.66 5.14 -12.16
CA ASN A 33 -10.31 3.80 -11.70
C ASN A 33 -9.36 3.89 -10.51
N VAL A 34 -9.39 2.90 -9.64
CA VAL A 34 -8.61 2.90 -8.40
C VAL A 34 -8.08 1.50 -8.12
N VAL A 35 -6.78 1.41 -7.88
CA VAL A 35 -6.15 0.20 -7.36
C VAL A 35 -6.55 0.00 -5.90
N LEU A 36 -6.94 -1.21 -5.55
CA LEU A 36 -7.33 -1.57 -4.19
C LEU A 36 -6.12 -2.04 -3.39
N GLY A 37 -5.96 -1.47 -2.20
CA GLY A 37 -5.26 -2.11 -1.09
C GLY A 37 -6.29 -2.70 -0.13
N GLY A 38 -6.08 -2.53 1.19
CA GLY A 38 -7.03 -3.01 2.20
C GLY A 38 -8.38 -2.27 2.27
N MET A 39 -8.62 -1.30 1.43
CA MET A 39 -9.84 -0.46 1.34
C MET A 39 -10.20 0.35 2.60
N LEU A 40 -9.39 0.36 3.63
CA LEU A 40 -9.77 0.92 4.94
C LEU A 40 -10.06 2.43 4.90
N TRP A 41 -9.23 3.19 4.20
CA TRP A 41 -9.45 4.62 3.97
C TRP A 41 -10.36 4.88 2.77
N LEU A 42 -10.29 4.04 1.75
CA LEU A 42 -11.09 4.19 0.54
C LEU A 42 -12.59 4.08 0.84
N LYS A 43 -13.00 3.12 1.66
CA LYS A 43 -14.41 2.91 2.02
C LYS A 43 -15.04 4.09 2.78
N MET A 44 -14.23 4.94 3.40
CA MET A 44 -14.68 6.13 4.12
C MET A 44 -14.88 7.35 3.21
N GLN A 45 -14.42 7.27 1.96
CA GLN A 45 -14.55 8.36 1.00
C GLN A 45 -15.95 8.43 0.41
N ARG A 46 -16.37 9.65 0.08
CA ARG A 46 -17.66 9.94 -0.56
C ARG A 46 -17.43 10.23 -2.03
N ARG A 47 -17.20 9.19 -2.84
CA ARG A 47 -16.98 9.35 -4.28
C ARG A 47 -17.47 8.16 -5.09
N SER A 48 -17.57 8.34 -6.40
CA SER A 48 -17.83 7.25 -7.35
C SER A 48 -16.54 6.81 -8.01
N ILE A 49 -16.29 5.50 -7.97
CA ILE A 49 -15.17 4.81 -8.64
C ILE A 49 -15.71 4.17 -9.91
N GLY A 50 -14.99 4.30 -11.03
CA GLY A 50 -15.32 3.64 -12.28
C GLY A 50 -15.07 2.14 -12.16
N THR A 51 -13.81 1.76 -12.01
CA THR A 51 -13.41 0.36 -11.79
C THR A 51 -12.50 0.28 -10.57
N ALA A 52 -12.81 -0.61 -9.66
CA ALA A 52 -11.94 -1.03 -8.58
C ALA A 52 -11.05 -2.16 -9.10
N ILE A 53 -9.73 -1.97 -9.05
CA ILE A 53 -8.72 -2.87 -9.58
C ILE A 53 -8.12 -3.65 -8.43
N ASP A 54 -8.36 -4.95 -8.39
CA ASP A 54 -7.90 -5.85 -7.34
C ASP A 54 -6.66 -6.62 -7.80
N LEU A 55 -5.58 -6.52 -7.04
CA LEU A 55 -4.28 -7.14 -7.31
C LEU A 55 -4.10 -8.50 -6.60
N SER A 56 -5.13 -9.05 -5.97
CA SER A 56 -5.02 -10.22 -5.08
C SER A 56 -4.48 -11.48 -5.76
N ASP A 57 -4.64 -11.63 -7.07
CA ASP A 57 -4.19 -12.80 -7.81
C ASP A 57 -2.76 -12.67 -8.38
N LEU A 58 -2.06 -11.56 -8.09
CA LEU A 58 -0.73 -11.27 -8.64
C LEU A 58 0.44 -11.73 -7.74
N GLY A 59 0.16 -12.41 -6.63
CA GLY A 59 1.20 -12.89 -5.70
C GLY A 59 1.95 -11.78 -4.97
N LEU A 60 1.38 -10.57 -4.86
CA LEU A 60 1.99 -9.43 -4.21
C LEU A 60 1.81 -9.39 -2.68
N ASP A 61 1.40 -10.46 -2.06
CA ASP A 61 1.17 -10.62 -0.63
C ASP A 61 2.28 -11.38 0.10
N GLN A 62 3.42 -11.60 -0.56
CA GLN A 62 4.57 -12.33 -0.05
C GLN A 62 5.69 -11.39 0.41
N ILE A 63 6.48 -11.87 1.38
CA ILE A 63 7.76 -11.27 1.78
C ILE A 63 8.86 -12.21 1.33
N GLU A 64 9.71 -11.74 0.45
CA GLU A 64 10.89 -12.43 -0.05
C GLU A 64 12.15 -11.84 0.59
N GLU A 65 13.18 -12.65 0.72
CA GLU A 65 14.46 -12.23 1.27
C GLU A 65 15.58 -12.62 0.32
N ASP A 66 16.42 -11.66 -0.02
CA ASP A 66 17.67 -11.88 -0.73
C ASP A 66 18.90 -11.44 0.11
N ALA A 67 20.07 -11.35 -0.50
CA ALA A 67 21.30 -10.96 0.19
C ALA A 67 21.23 -9.52 0.72
N ASP A 68 20.58 -8.61 0.01
CA ASP A 68 20.62 -7.17 0.23
C ASP A 68 19.32 -6.59 0.80
N PHE A 69 18.18 -7.23 0.54
CA PHE A 69 16.86 -6.68 0.85
C PHE A 69 15.88 -7.71 1.41
N TYR A 70 14.93 -7.22 2.22
CA TYR A 70 13.60 -7.79 2.32
C TYR A 70 12.70 -7.13 1.28
N ARG A 71 12.12 -7.93 0.38
CA ARG A 71 11.25 -7.48 -0.70
C ARG A 71 9.80 -7.82 -0.35
N LEU A 72 9.01 -6.82 -0.02
CA LEU A 72 7.61 -6.96 0.35
C LEU A 72 6.73 -6.64 -0.85
N GLY A 73 5.84 -7.54 -1.24
CA GLY A 73 4.79 -7.22 -2.20
C GLY A 73 3.84 -6.15 -1.64
N ALA A 74 3.29 -5.31 -2.49
CA ALA A 74 2.44 -4.18 -2.08
C ALA A 74 1.17 -4.60 -1.32
N MET A 75 0.73 -5.85 -1.49
CA MET A 75 -0.45 -6.44 -0.83
C MET A 75 -0.12 -7.12 0.50
N VAL A 76 1.14 -7.14 0.93
CA VAL A 76 1.53 -7.63 2.27
C VAL A 76 0.78 -6.83 3.33
N SER A 77 0.11 -7.54 4.26
CA SER A 77 -0.62 -6.89 5.33
C SER A 77 0.30 -6.31 6.40
N LEU A 78 -0.15 -5.24 7.07
CA LEU A 78 0.60 -4.69 8.21
C LEU A 78 0.78 -5.73 9.32
N ARG A 79 -0.18 -6.66 9.48
CA ARG A 79 -0.07 -7.73 10.46
C ARG A 79 1.02 -8.74 10.09
N THR A 80 1.17 -9.06 8.81
CA THR A 80 2.26 -9.91 8.33
C THR A 80 3.62 -9.27 8.59
N MET A 81 3.76 -7.96 8.30
CA MET A 81 4.98 -7.21 8.61
C MET A 81 5.29 -7.18 10.11
N GLU A 82 4.29 -6.85 10.94
CA GLU A 82 4.38 -6.78 12.40
C GLU A 82 4.95 -8.07 13.01
N ARG A 83 4.55 -9.22 12.48
CA ARG A 83 4.93 -10.53 12.99
C ARG A 83 6.13 -11.17 12.29
N HIS A 84 6.67 -10.54 11.27
CA HIS A 84 7.76 -11.12 10.50
C HIS A 84 9.06 -11.11 11.31
N HIS A 85 9.59 -12.30 11.61
CA HIS A 85 10.76 -12.47 12.49
C HIS A 85 11.98 -11.68 11.97
N GLY A 86 12.38 -11.90 10.70
CA GLY A 86 13.56 -11.25 10.13
C GLY A 86 13.45 -9.73 10.05
N LEU A 87 12.25 -9.16 9.80
CA LEU A 87 12.05 -7.71 9.85
C LEU A 87 12.20 -7.17 11.27
N ASN A 88 11.74 -7.92 12.27
CA ASN A 88 11.90 -7.52 13.68
C ASN A 88 13.34 -7.65 14.15
N GLU A 89 14.07 -8.69 13.73
CA GLU A 89 15.51 -8.78 13.99
C GLU A 89 16.29 -7.64 13.35
N LEU A 90 16.05 -7.35 12.07
CA LEU A 90 16.69 -6.26 11.34
C LEU A 90 16.50 -4.92 12.05
N THR A 91 15.30 -4.66 12.54
CA THR A 91 14.91 -3.37 13.14
C THR A 91 14.98 -3.34 14.66
N GLN A 92 15.55 -4.38 15.30
CA GLN A 92 15.63 -4.52 16.77
C GLN A 92 14.26 -4.34 17.46
N GLY A 93 13.19 -4.86 16.82
CA GLY A 93 11.81 -4.80 17.29
C GLY A 93 11.05 -3.52 16.92
N ALA A 94 11.69 -2.54 16.27
CA ALA A 94 11.02 -1.30 15.89
C ALA A 94 9.87 -1.54 14.89
N MET A 95 9.95 -2.58 14.05
CA MET A 95 8.88 -2.95 13.14
C MET A 95 7.60 -3.29 13.92
N GLU A 96 7.66 -4.22 14.85
CA GLU A 96 6.52 -4.59 15.67
C GLU A 96 6.01 -3.40 16.49
N GLU A 97 6.92 -2.68 17.16
CA GLU A 97 6.56 -1.55 18.03
C GLU A 97 5.83 -0.45 17.29
N SER A 98 6.27 -0.12 16.08
CA SER A 98 5.62 0.93 15.26
C SER A 98 4.25 0.50 14.73
N LEU A 99 4.03 -0.79 14.48
CA LEU A 99 2.82 -1.28 13.85
C LEU A 99 1.74 -1.71 14.87
N ARG A 100 2.12 -2.28 16.01
CA ARG A 100 1.19 -2.90 16.96
C ARG A 100 0.09 -1.99 17.50
N HIS A 101 0.33 -0.68 17.51
CA HIS A 101 -0.63 0.33 17.99
C HIS A 101 -1.52 0.92 16.88
N ILE A 102 -1.32 0.52 15.63
CA ILE A 102 -2.18 0.96 14.52
C ILE A 102 -3.55 0.29 14.65
N VAL A 103 -4.50 1.01 15.23
CA VAL A 103 -5.91 0.64 15.45
C VAL A 103 -6.05 -0.69 16.20
N GLY A 104 -6.20 -1.80 15.49
CA GLY A 104 -6.39 -3.13 16.06
C GLY A 104 -5.98 -4.23 15.06
N VAL A 105 -5.97 -5.49 15.53
CA VAL A 105 -5.52 -6.64 14.74
C VAL A 105 -6.34 -6.78 13.45
N GLN A 106 -7.66 -6.64 13.52
CA GLN A 106 -8.54 -6.74 12.34
C GLN A 106 -8.21 -5.69 11.29
N PHE A 107 -7.90 -4.47 11.73
CA PHE A 107 -7.46 -3.41 10.83
C PHE A 107 -6.14 -3.78 10.15
N ARG A 108 -5.14 -4.23 10.92
CA ARG A 108 -3.81 -4.58 10.41
C ARG A 108 -3.79 -5.82 9.53
N ASN A 109 -4.76 -6.73 9.70
CA ASN A 109 -4.96 -7.86 8.79
C ASN A 109 -5.41 -7.43 7.38
N LEU A 110 -6.11 -6.31 7.28
CA LEU A 110 -6.64 -5.78 6.02
C LEU A 110 -5.75 -4.68 5.41
N ALA A 111 -5.16 -3.81 6.25
CA ALA A 111 -4.29 -2.75 5.79
C ALA A 111 -3.04 -3.34 5.12
N THR A 112 -2.72 -2.85 3.93
CA THR A 112 -1.54 -3.29 3.17
C THR A 112 -0.43 -2.26 3.21
N VAL A 113 0.82 -2.70 3.09
CA VAL A 113 1.97 -1.80 3.03
C VAL A 113 1.85 -0.86 1.83
N GLY A 114 1.49 -1.37 0.66
CA GLY A 114 1.31 -0.55 -0.54
C GLY A 114 0.23 0.52 -0.37
N GLY A 115 -0.93 0.16 0.21
CA GLY A 115 -1.99 1.12 0.49
C GLY A 115 -1.58 2.20 1.49
N SER A 116 -0.79 1.84 2.50
CA SER A 116 -0.26 2.76 3.51
C SER A 116 0.73 3.76 2.92
N LEU A 117 1.61 3.30 2.02
CA LEU A 117 2.59 4.17 1.35
C LEU A 117 1.95 5.02 0.25
N TRP A 118 1.06 4.44 -0.55
CA TRP A 118 0.38 5.17 -1.64
C TRP A 118 -0.41 6.37 -1.13
N GLY A 119 -1.04 6.23 0.04
CA GLY A 119 -1.80 7.31 0.69
C GLY A 119 -0.95 8.53 1.06
N ARG A 120 0.34 8.34 1.33
CA ARG A 120 1.30 9.40 1.74
C ARG A 120 0.74 10.32 2.81
N PHE A 121 0.09 9.73 3.81
CA PHE A 121 -0.45 10.49 4.94
C PHE A 121 0.68 10.89 5.89
N GLY A 122 0.74 12.18 6.26
CA GLY A 122 1.78 12.70 7.16
C GLY A 122 1.73 12.15 8.59
N PHE A 123 0.66 11.44 8.96
CA PHE A 123 0.50 10.76 10.25
C PHE A 123 0.76 9.25 10.18
N SER A 124 1.29 8.74 9.06
CA SER A 124 1.49 7.30 8.86
C SER A 124 2.75 6.80 9.57
N ASP A 125 2.57 6.03 10.65
CA ASP A 125 3.68 5.35 11.35
C ASP A 125 4.44 4.42 10.38
N VAL A 126 3.73 3.74 9.50
CA VAL A 126 4.32 2.89 8.44
C VAL A 126 5.26 3.67 7.55
N LEU A 127 4.82 4.83 7.05
CA LEU A 127 5.63 5.66 6.16
C LEU A 127 6.86 6.21 6.90
N THR A 128 6.68 6.68 8.14
CA THR A 128 7.75 7.22 8.96
C THR A 128 8.82 6.17 9.24
N LEU A 129 8.43 4.98 9.66
CA LEU A 129 9.36 3.88 9.91
C LEU A 129 10.14 3.50 8.65
N LEU A 130 9.44 3.31 7.54
CA LEU A 130 10.07 2.88 6.28
C LEU A 130 11.00 3.94 5.68
N LEU A 131 10.70 5.23 5.88
CA LEU A 131 11.62 6.31 5.52
C LEU A 131 12.92 6.25 6.35
N ALA A 132 12.82 5.96 7.65
CA ALA A 132 13.98 5.84 8.53
C ALA A 132 14.86 4.61 8.21
N LEU A 133 14.34 3.65 7.45
CA LEU A 133 15.06 2.45 7.02
C LEU A 133 15.64 2.56 5.60
N ASP A 134 15.74 3.75 5.02
CA ASP A 134 16.23 3.97 3.65
C ASP A 134 15.53 3.09 2.59
N THR A 135 14.27 2.81 2.83
CA THR A 135 13.45 1.93 2.01
C THR A 135 13.34 2.44 0.56
N GLN A 136 13.28 1.52 -0.36
CA GLN A 136 13.00 1.78 -1.77
C GLN A 136 11.65 1.21 -2.16
N VAL A 137 11.08 1.70 -3.24
CA VAL A 137 9.83 1.21 -3.82
C VAL A 137 10.01 0.88 -5.30
N GLU A 138 9.26 -0.12 -5.75
CA GLU A 138 9.16 -0.46 -7.17
C GLU A 138 7.76 -0.12 -7.68
N LEU A 139 7.73 0.72 -8.70
CA LEU A 139 6.54 1.00 -9.49
C LEU A 139 6.60 0.21 -10.79
N TYR A 140 5.46 -0.24 -11.28
CA TYR A 140 5.41 -1.05 -12.49
C TYR A 140 6.01 -0.34 -13.71
N HIS A 141 5.64 0.92 -13.93
CA HIS A 141 6.12 1.70 -15.07
C HIS A 141 7.33 2.56 -14.74
N ALA A 142 7.31 3.31 -13.63
CA ALA A 142 8.39 4.22 -13.26
C ALA A 142 9.64 3.50 -12.70
N GLY A 143 9.53 2.20 -12.39
CA GLY A 143 10.64 1.41 -11.88
C GLY A 143 10.97 1.70 -10.43
N ARG A 144 12.23 1.44 -10.06
CA ARG A 144 12.74 1.51 -8.68
C ARG A 144 13.20 2.91 -8.32
N MET A 145 12.82 3.38 -7.13
CA MET A 145 13.26 4.66 -6.57
C MET A 145 13.28 4.61 -5.04
N SER A 146 13.92 5.61 -4.40
CA SER A 146 13.83 5.75 -2.95
C SER A 146 12.40 6.08 -2.51
N LEU A 147 12.03 5.64 -1.30
CA LEU A 147 10.73 5.98 -0.73
C LEU A 147 10.60 7.50 -0.55
N GLU A 148 11.69 8.19 -0.22
CA GLU A 148 11.72 9.65 -0.14
C GLU A 148 11.32 10.28 -1.49
N ALA A 149 11.98 9.90 -2.59
CA ALA A 149 11.63 10.38 -3.93
C ALA A 149 10.17 10.10 -4.28
N PHE A 150 9.67 8.90 -3.94
CA PHE A 150 8.26 8.54 -4.13
C PHE A 150 7.31 9.49 -3.38
N THR A 151 7.66 9.94 -2.16
CA THR A 151 6.79 10.87 -1.42
C THR A 151 6.63 12.22 -2.08
N HIS A 152 7.61 12.64 -2.89
CA HIS A 152 7.60 13.90 -3.63
C HIS A 152 6.90 13.83 -5.00
N LEU A 153 6.55 12.64 -5.47
CA LEU A 153 5.80 12.50 -6.72
C LEU A 153 4.41 13.16 -6.64
N PRO A 154 3.86 13.66 -7.77
CA PRO A 154 2.50 14.17 -7.80
C PRO A 154 1.50 13.17 -7.21
N ARG A 155 0.49 13.63 -6.46
CA ARG A 155 -0.52 12.73 -5.88
C ARG A 155 -1.38 12.01 -6.91
N GLN A 156 -1.52 12.59 -8.10
CA GLN A 156 -2.25 12.00 -9.22
C GLN A 156 -1.31 11.11 -10.06
N GLN A 157 -0.72 10.11 -9.45
CA GLN A 157 0.05 9.10 -10.15
C GLN A 157 -0.89 8.03 -10.72
N HIS A 158 -0.64 7.65 -11.97
CA HIS A 158 -1.29 6.54 -12.65
C HIS A 158 -0.27 5.43 -12.88
N ASP A 159 0.16 4.80 -11.80
CA ASP A 159 1.11 3.68 -11.80
C ASP A 159 0.70 2.66 -10.73
N ILE A 160 1.36 1.51 -10.70
CA ILE A 160 1.12 0.45 -9.73
C ILE A 160 2.35 0.30 -8.85
N LEU A 161 2.20 0.52 -7.54
CA LEU A 161 3.20 0.14 -6.57
C LEU A 161 3.20 -1.38 -6.44
N THR A 162 4.29 -2.03 -6.81
CA THR A 162 4.40 -3.48 -6.81
C THR A 162 5.13 -4.01 -5.58
N HIS A 163 6.25 -3.40 -5.22
CA HIS A 163 7.08 -3.87 -4.11
C HIS A 163 7.66 -2.73 -3.28
N VAL A 164 7.96 -3.08 -2.04
CA VAL A 164 8.67 -2.27 -1.06
C VAL A 164 9.94 -3.03 -0.68
N LEU A 165 11.10 -2.39 -0.77
CA LEU A 165 12.39 -3.01 -0.54
C LEU A 165 13.07 -2.37 0.67
N ILE A 166 13.23 -3.14 1.73
CA ILE A 166 13.89 -2.73 2.96
C ILE A 166 15.33 -3.24 2.93
N PRO A 167 16.35 -2.36 2.86
CA PRO A 167 17.74 -2.78 2.80
C PRO A 167 18.18 -3.41 4.13
N LYS A 168 18.91 -4.51 4.06
CA LYS A 168 19.45 -5.20 5.25
C LYS A 168 20.62 -4.46 5.91
N GLY A 169 21.28 -3.59 5.17
CA GLY A 169 22.38 -2.78 5.65
C GLY A 169 21.99 -1.38 6.17
N ALA A 170 20.71 -1.04 6.19
CA ALA A 170 20.23 0.23 6.73
C ALA A 170 20.50 0.30 8.24
N ARG A 171 21.13 1.38 8.70
CA ARG A 171 21.44 1.65 10.10
C ARG A 171 20.94 3.04 10.48
#